data_fe25ca8c2a3db1684ef10f43e6dac779
#
_entry.id   fe25ca8c2a3db1684ef10f43e6dac779
#
_cell.length_a   1.000
_cell.length_b   1.000
_cell.length_c   1.000
_cell.angle_alpha   90.00
_cell.angle_beta   90.00
_cell.angle_gamma   90.00
#
_symmetry.space_group_name_H-M   'P 1'
#
loop_
_entity.id
_entity.type
_entity.pdbx_description
1 polymer ?
#
loop_
_entity_poly.entity_id
_entity_poly.type
_entity_poly.pdbx_seq_one_letter_code
_entity_poly.pdbx_strand_id
1 'polypeptide(L)'
;MTDVPDHRMRTPAPLRVLHVDLAGAPLAQHVKDSEAFDDPRDLYVVFWWRGLALGHAEIPLALWRSSSALSDLVARTVVPAVRGWLGPADDSLTEGSVLSRLETVCQPTPTVRSRKVSVVICTRDRPQALKRCLESVVRCSPQAGEVIVVDNAPATGVTRALVARYPAITYVAEPVPGLSAARNSGVRKATGEIVAFTDDDVTVHPQWVGWLGQSFENPSVQAVTGLVLPAELETPAQVVFEQVQGGFGGGHRHKTFGPAFFAAGKAKGVPVWRIGAGASMAVRRSAFDAVGLFDVRLGAGAAGCSEDSELWYRLLAEGWTCAYNPAAVVLHYHRETTAELQRQQMAYVRGHLAALFAQFSRYRHWGNLRRALLALPRYYLRRAPAELLRLAHLRQAGRSGGWFSNERAVAAEACLVVPSTYLAELRGYVEGLTLAPHLLAGSYSRSAGRQIKRSRHPHPTAGALPAGGGGGSD
;
A
#
# COMPACT_ATOMS: atom_id res chain seq x y z
N MET A 1 32.09 -9.04 -14.02
CA MET A 1 31.84 -7.60 -13.85
C MET A 1 30.97 -7.21 -15.04
N THR A 2 29.67 -7.34 -14.91
CA THR A 2 28.70 -6.96 -15.92
C THR A 2 28.13 -5.62 -15.47
N ASP A 3 28.35 -4.60 -16.31
CA ASP A 3 27.81 -3.26 -16.15
C ASP A 3 26.29 -3.33 -15.96
N VAL A 4 25.85 -3.15 -14.73
CA VAL A 4 24.47 -2.77 -14.43
C VAL A 4 24.40 -1.28 -14.77
N PRO A 5 23.56 -0.84 -15.72
CA PRO A 5 23.43 0.57 -16.01
C PRO A 5 23.00 1.31 -14.75
N ASP A 6 23.74 2.35 -14.41
CA ASP A 6 23.44 3.22 -13.28
C ASP A 6 22.12 3.97 -13.55
N HIS A 7 21.01 3.42 -13.07
CA HIS A 7 19.66 3.98 -13.19
C HIS A 7 19.46 5.30 -12.39
N ARG A 8 20.52 5.82 -11.76
CA ARG A 8 20.39 6.93 -10.81
C ARG A 8 20.34 8.34 -11.42
N MET A 9 20.43 8.48 -12.76
CA MET A 9 20.59 9.78 -13.40
C MET A 9 19.60 10.10 -14.53
N ARG A 10 18.56 9.32 -14.73
CA ARG A 10 17.53 9.72 -15.70
C ARG A 10 16.47 10.57 -15.02
N THR A 11 16.13 11.68 -15.66
CA THR A 11 14.91 12.45 -15.38
C THR A 11 13.72 11.50 -15.34
N PRO A 12 12.90 11.49 -14.26
CA PRO A 12 11.68 10.68 -14.23
C PRO A 12 10.75 11.14 -15.36
N ALA A 13 10.81 10.45 -16.48
CA ALA A 13 9.92 10.69 -17.60
C ALA A 13 8.61 9.94 -17.39
N PRO A 14 7.47 10.46 -17.86
CA PRO A 14 6.22 9.73 -17.87
C PRO A 14 6.39 8.33 -18.48
N LEU A 15 5.74 7.35 -17.84
CA LEU A 15 5.74 5.96 -18.29
C LEU A 15 4.33 5.57 -18.70
N ARG A 16 4.25 4.69 -19.68
CA ARG A 16 2.98 4.07 -20.00
C ARG A 16 2.77 2.83 -19.13
N VAL A 17 1.69 2.81 -18.36
CA VAL A 17 1.29 1.61 -17.60
C VAL A 17 0.63 0.61 -18.54
N LEU A 18 1.15 -0.63 -18.57
CA LEU A 18 0.64 -1.72 -19.39
C LEU A 18 0.37 -2.95 -18.51
N HIS A 19 -0.79 -3.55 -18.68
CA HIS A 19 -1.17 -4.80 -18.03
C HIS A 19 -1.10 -5.96 -19.01
N VAL A 20 -0.25 -6.97 -18.72
CA VAL A 20 0.00 -8.13 -19.57
C VAL A 20 -0.43 -9.39 -18.87
N ASP A 21 -1.48 -10.05 -19.35
CA ASP A 21 -1.90 -11.38 -18.85
C ASP A 21 -1.16 -12.49 -19.59
N LEU A 22 -0.22 -13.11 -18.92
CA LEU A 22 0.61 -14.20 -19.45
C LEU A 22 -0.19 -15.50 -19.74
N ALA A 23 -1.42 -15.60 -19.24
CA ALA A 23 -2.32 -16.73 -19.50
C ALA A 23 -3.18 -16.52 -20.75
N GLY A 24 -3.37 -15.27 -21.18
CA GLY A 24 -4.30 -14.93 -22.27
C GLY A 24 -3.69 -15.10 -23.64
N ALA A 25 -2.59 -14.39 -23.91
CA ALA A 25 -1.92 -14.39 -25.20
C ALA A 25 -0.39 -14.53 -25.03
N PRO A 26 0.30 -15.07 -26.06
CA PRO A 26 1.75 -15.09 -26.05
C PRO A 26 2.34 -13.67 -25.90
N LEU A 27 3.47 -13.55 -25.21
CA LEU A 27 4.14 -12.26 -24.99
C LEU A 27 4.38 -11.49 -26.32
N ALA A 28 4.73 -12.23 -27.38
CA ALA A 28 4.93 -11.66 -28.71
C ALA A 28 3.67 -10.96 -29.28
N GLN A 29 2.47 -11.43 -28.93
CA GLN A 29 1.23 -10.78 -29.35
C GLN A 29 1.04 -9.44 -28.61
N HIS A 30 1.29 -9.41 -27.30
CA HIS A 30 1.24 -8.17 -26.52
C HIS A 30 2.24 -7.12 -27.05
N VAL A 31 3.41 -7.56 -27.51
CA VAL A 31 4.39 -6.67 -28.17
C VAL A 31 3.81 -6.09 -29.44
N LYS A 32 3.25 -6.92 -30.34
CA LYS A 32 2.62 -6.46 -31.59
C LYS A 32 1.44 -5.53 -31.35
N ASP A 33 0.57 -5.87 -30.39
CA ASP A 33 -0.59 -5.02 -30.07
C ASP A 33 -0.15 -3.65 -29.56
N SER A 34 0.98 -3.60 -28.83
CA SER A 34 1.55 -2.34 -28.34
C SER A 34 2.22 -1.49 -29.44
N GLU A 35 2.67 -2.09 -30.55
CA GLU A 35 3.23 -1.36 -31.71
C GLU A 35 2.18 -0.50 -32.42
N ALA A 36 0.88 -0.85 -32.28
CA ALA A 36 -0.21 -0.05 -32.81
C ALA A 36 -0.41 1.28 -32.06
N PHE A 37 0.27 1.47 -30.93
CA PHE A 37 0.22 2.73 -30.21
C PHE A 37 1.38 3.62 -30.62
N ASP A 38 1.09 4.78 -31.17
CA ASP A 38 2.05 5.82 -31.52
C ASP A 38 2.51 6.59 -30.24
N ASP A 39 3.07 5.85 -29.30
CA ASP A 39 3.52 6.36 -27.99
C ASP A 39 4.99 5.95 -27.77
N PRO A 40 5.95 6.90 -27.80
CA PRO A 40 7.37 6.62 -27.68
C PRO A 40 7.86 6.38 -26.23
N ARG A 41 6.96 6.45 -25.23
CA ARG A 41 7.34 6.34 -23.82
C ARG A 41 7.80 4.94 -23.46
N ASP A 42 8.75 4.86 -22.51
CA ASP A 42 9.08 3.60 -21.82
C ASP A 42 7.88 3.09 -21.01
N LEU A 43 7.89 1.82 -20.69
CA LEU A 43 6.75 1.11 -20.14
C LEU A 43 6.95 0.78 -18.66
N TYR A 44 5.87 0.90 -17.89
CA TYR A 44 5.70 0.25 -16.60
C TYR A 44 4.76 -0.93 -16.81
N VAL A 45 5.31 -2.16 -16.87
CA VAL A 45 4.55 -3.36 -17.22
C VAL A 45 4.21 -4.15 -15.98
N VAL A 46 2.92 -4.41 -15.76
CA VAL A 46 2.44 -5.33 -14.71
C VAL A 46 2.11 -6.66 -15.36
N PHE A 47 2.75 -7.73 -14.90
CA PHE A 47 2.53 -9.08 -15.38
C PHE A 47 1.49 -9.79 -14.53
N TRP A 48 0.46 -10.31 -15.20
CA TRP A 48 -0.65 -11.01 -14.61
C TRP A 48 -0.66 -12.48 -15.01
N TRP A 49 -1.29 -13.29 -14.20
CA TRP A 49 -1.67 -14.66 -14.51
C TRP A 49 -3.06 -14.93 -13.95
N ARG A 50 -4.08 -15.00 -14.83
CA ARG A 50 -5.47 -15.33 -14.43
C ARG A 50 -5.97 -14.50 -13.25
N GLY A 51 -5.70 -13.19 -13.27
CA GLY A 51 -6.11 -12.25 -12.23
C GLY A 51 -5.16 -12.09 -11.05
N LEU A 52 -4.02 -12.80 -11.01
CA LEU A 52 -2.95 -12.58 -10.04
C LEU A 52 -1.88 -11.66 -10.61
N ALA A 53 -1.54 -10.59 -9.92
CA ALA A 53 -0.38 -9.77 -10.26
C ALA A 53 0.90 -10.47 -9.77
N LEU A 54 1.74 -10.93 -10.70
CA LEU A 54 2.95 -11.72 -10.40
C LEU A 54 4.20 -10.88 -10.29
N GLY A 55 4.21 -9.68 -10.86
CA GLY A 55 5.37 -8.80 -10.87
C GLY A 55 5.12 -7.54 -11.68
N HIS A 56 6.02 -6.58 -11.58
CA HIS A 56 6.07 -5.43 -12.48
C HIS A 56 7.52 -5.11 -12.81
N ALA A 57 7.73 -4.50 -13.96
CA ALA A 57 9.04 -4.03 -14.40
C ALA A 57 8.91 -2.76 -15.23
N GLU A 58 9.92 -1.91 -15.11
CA GLU A 58 10.12 -0.81 -16.03
C GLU A 58 10.91 -1.32 -17.24
N ILE A 59 10.39 -1.12 -18.41
CA ILE A 59 10.93 -1.71 -19.63
C ILE A 59 11.12 -0.60 -20.67
N PRO A 60 12.38 -0.30 -21.06
CA PRO A 60 12.63 0.54 -22.20
C PRO A 60 11.88 0.04 -23.43
N LEU A 61 11.25 0.93 -24.19
CA LEU A 61 10.47 0.54 -25.36
C LEU A 61 11.29 -0.26 -26.38
N ALA A 62 12.59 0.05 -26.51
CA ALA A 62 13.51 -0.71 -27.36
C ALA A 62 13.69 -2.16 -26.90
N LEU A 63 13.75 -2.40 -25.58
CA LEU A 63 13.84 -3.75 -25.00
C LEU A 63 12.51 -4.50 -25.13
N TRP A 64 11.38 -3.79 -24.96
CA TRP A 64 10.04 -4.36 -25.12
C TRP A 64 9.86 -4.99 -26.53
N ARG A 65 10.45 -4.38 -27.53
CA ARG A 65 10.42 -4.87 -28.92
C ARG A 65 11.44 -5.99 -29.22
N SER A 66 12.28 -6.36 -28.26
CA SER A 66 13.32 -7.42 -28.38
C SER A 66 12.87 -8.71 -27.71
N SER A 67 12.45 -9.72 -28.46
CA SER A 67 11.74 -10.89 -27.95
C SER A 67 12.54 -11.79 -26.99
N SER A 68 13.86 -12.02 -27.20
CA SER A 68 14.66 -12.93 -26.35
C SER A 68 14.96 -12.32 -24.99
N ALA A 69 15.49 -11.10 -24.94
CA ALA A 69 15.82 -10.40 -23.68
C ALA A 69 14.58 -10.10 -22.84
N LEU A 70 13.42 -9.88 -23.49
CA LEU A 70 12.15 -9.66 -22.80
C LEU A 70 11.67 -10.91 -22.05
N SER A 71 11.79 -12.10 -22.66
CA SER A 71 11.37 -13.36 -22.04
C SER A 71 12.15 -13.64 -20.74
N ASP A 72 13.46 -13.42 -20.74
CA ASP A 72 14.30 -13.56 -19.56
C ASP A 72 13.95 -12.55 -18.47
N LEU A 73 13.68 -11.29 -18.84
CA LEU A 73 13.25 -10.26 -17.90
C LEU A 73 11.92 -10.63 -17.24
N VAL A 74 10.93 -11.07 -18.02
CA VAL A 74 9.62 -11.49 -17.50
C VAL A 74 9.81 -12.66 -16.54
N ALA A 75 10.57 -13.69 -16.92
CA ALA A 75 10.83 -14.84 -16.06
C ALA A 75 11.42 -14.42 -14.71
N ARG A 76 12.48 -13.61 -14.70
CA ARG A 76 13.09 -13.08 -13.46
C ARG A 76 12.13 -12.27 -12.61
N THR A 77 11.27 -11.49 -13.24
CA THR A 77 10.30 -10.62 -12.56
C THR A 77 9.21 -11.42 -11.84
N VAL A 78 8.71 -12.50 -12.45
CA VAL A 78 7.56 -13.25 -11.91
C VAL A 78 7.95 -14.41 -10.99
N VAL A 79 9.18 -14.96 -11.11
CA VAL A 79 9.68 -16.08 -10.28
C VAL A 79 9.42 -15.91 -8.77
N PRO A 80 9.70 -14.74 -8.16
CA PRO A 80 9.50 -14.59 -6.71
C PRO A 80 8.05 -14.76 -6.27
N ALA A 81 7.10 -14.27 -7.07
CA ALA A 81 5.67 -14.41 -6.78
C ALA A 81 5.20 -15.83 -7.01
N VAL A 82 5.59 -16.46 -8.12
CA VAL A 82 5.22 -17.85 -8.45
C VAL A 82 5.68 -18.81 -7.35
N ARG A 83 6.91 -18.69 -6.87
CA ARG A 83 7.40 -19.44 -5.71
C ARG A 83 6.55 -19.22 -4.45
N GLY A 84 6.08 -18.00 -4.24
CA GLY A 84 5.19 -17.67 -3.12
C GLY A 84 3.82 -18.37 -3.20
N TRP A 85 3.32 -18.62 -4.39
CA TRP A 85 2.05 -19.31 -4.63
C TRP A 85 2.18 -20.85 -4.61
N LEU A 86 3.27 -21.40 -5.14
CA LEU A 86 3.51 -22.83 -5.17
C LEU A 86 3.96 -23.41 -3.81
N GLY A 87 4.34 -22.53 -2.87
CA GLY A 87 4.86 -22.94 -1.55
C GLY A 87 6.37 -23.24 -1.55
N PRO A 88 6.95 -23.49 -0.35
CA PRO A 88 8.41 -23.65 -0.17
C PRO A 88 8.99 -24.93 -0.78
N ALA A 89 8.17 -25.85 -1.24
CA ALA A 89 8.62 -27.18 -1.71
C ALA A 89 9.18 -27.18 -3.15
N ASP A 90 9.10 -26.08 -3.89
CA ASP A 90 9.54 -26.03 -5.29
C ASP A 90 10.80 -25.17 -5.47
N ASP A 91 11.91 -25.62 -4.88
CA ASP A 91 13.24 -25.04 -5.10
C ASP A 91 13.78 -25.30 -6.53
N SER A 92 13.09 -26.16 -7.31
CA SER A 92 13.44 -26.49 -8.70
C SER A 92 13.05 -25.44 -9.73
N LEU A 93 12.31 -24.39 -9.32
CA LEU A 93 11.87 -23.31 -10.20
C LEU A 93 13.07 -22.48 -10.67
N THR A 94 13.39 -22.63 -11.95
CA THR A 94 14.36 -21.79 -12.66
C THR A 94 13.65 -20.73 -13.49
N GLU A 95 14.37 -19.70 -13.93
CA GLU A 95 13.83 -18.69 -14.85
C GLU A 95 13.28 -19.33 -16.13
N GLY A 96 13.92 -20.36 -16.67
CA GLY A 96 13.47 -21.06 -17.88
C GLY A 96 12.22 -21.92 -17.69
N SER A 97 11.94 -22.40 -16.46
CA SER A 97 10.78 -23.27 -16.19
C SER A 97 9.56 -22.53 -15.65
N VAL A 98 9.71 -21.25 -15.23
CA VAL A 98 8.64 -20.53 -14.54
C VAL A 98 7.39 -20.33 -15.41
N LEU A 99 7.55 -20.03 -16.69
CA LEU A 99 6.41 -19.80 -17.59
C LEU A 99 5.64 -21.08 -17.84
N SER A 100 6.31 -22.23 -18.03
CA SER A 100 5.63 -23.53 -18.15
C SER A 100 4.97 -23.98 -16.85
N ARG A 101 5.57 -23.63 -15.70
CA ARG A 101 4.97 -23.92 -14.38
C ARG A 101 3.76 -23.06 -14.06
N LEU A 102 3.67 -21.85 -14.60
CA LEU A 102 2.45 -21.02 -14.46
C LEU A 102 1.21 -21.75 -14.93
N GLU A 103 1.29 -22.60 -15.95
CA GLU A 103 0.17 -23.40 -16.45
C GLU A 103 -0.31 -24.44 -15.43
N THR A 104 0.57 -24.92 -14.56
CA THR A 104 0.25 -25.90 -13.51
C THR A 104 -0.30 -25.25 -12.25
N VAL A 105 -0.15 -23.92 -12.08
CA VAL A 105 -0.75 -23.17 -10.97
C VAL A 105 -2.26 -23.18 -11.18
N CYS A 106 -2.98 -23.95 -10.38
CA CYS A 106 -4.45 -23.93 -10.33
C CYS A 106 -4.92 -22.48 -10.23
N GLN A 107 -6.00 -22.13 -10.93
CA GLN A 107 -6.62 -20.82 -10.80
C GLN A 107 -6.91 -20.57 -9.34
N PRO A 108 -6.18 -19.70 -8.67
CA PRO A 108 -6.58 -19.29 -7.34
C PRO A 108 -7.77 -18.36 -7.53
N THR A 109 -8.97 -18.92 -7.54
CA THR A 109 -10.17 -18.14 -7.34
C THR A 109 -10.40 -18.07 -5.84
N PRO A 110 -10.76 -16.89 -5.30
CA PRO A 110 -11.09 -16.79 -3.89
C PRO A 110 -12.27 -17.72 -3.60
N THR A 111 -12.05 -18.71 -2.74
CA THR A 111 -13.13 -19.60 -2.29
C THR A 111 -14.01 -18.79 -1.35
N VAL A 112 -15.14 -18.36 -1.84
CA VAL A 112 -16.09 -17.57 -1.07
C VAL A 112 -16.88 -18.47 -0.14
N ARG A 113 -16.37 -18.71 1.06
CA ARG A 113 -17.28 -18.95 2.18
C ARG A 113 -17.87 -17.56 2.49
N SER A 114 -19.20 -17.49 2.51
CA SER A 114 -20.00 -16.25 2.53
C SER A 114 -19.79 -15.41 3.79
N ARG A 115 -18.56 -14.91 4.02
CA ARG A 115 -18.35 -13.89 5.02
C ARG A 115 -18.85 -12.58 4.46
N LYS A 116 -19.79 -11.97 5.13
CA LYS A 116 -20.32 -10.67 4.72
C LYS A 116 -19.23 -9.61 4.88
N VAL A 117 -18.76 -9.08 3.74
CA VAL A 117 -17.79 -7.98 3.68
C VAL A 117 -18.57 -6.69 3.45
N SER A 118 -18.41 -5.72 4.35
CA SER A 118 -18.87 -4.34 4.16
C SER A 118 -17.74 -3.53 3.55
N VAL A 119 -17.94 -2.93 2.38
CA VAL A 119 -16.97 -2.04 1.75
C VAL A 119 -17.30 -0.60 2.14
N VAL A 120 -16.34 0.11 2.72
CA VAL A 120 -16.44 1.52 3.13
C VAL A 120 -15.54 2.36 2.23
N ILE A 121 -16.11 3.35 1.56
CA ILE A 121 -15.42 4.32 0.71
C ILE A 121 -15.64 5.69 1.32
N CYS A 122 -14.55 6.34 1.75
CA CYS A 122 -14.59 7.71 2.26
C CYS A 122 -14.25 8.68 1.13
N THR A 123 -15.02 9.74 0.98
CA THR A 123 -14.82 10.75 -0.06
C THR A 123 -15.06 12.15 0.48
N ARG A 124 -14.49 13.15 -0.17
CA ARG A 124 -14.76 14.56 0.10
C ARG A 124 -14.64 15.36 -1.18
N ASP A 125 -15.77 15.86 -1.70
CA ASP A 125 -15.83 16.77 -2.85
C ASP A 125 -15.11 16.30 -4.12
N ARG A 126 -15.06 14.95 -4.36
CA ARG A 126 -14.38 14.30 -5.52
C ARG A 126 -15.30 13.36 -6.30
N PRO A 127 -16.42 13.84 -6.88
CA PRO A 127 -17.43 12.97 -7.48
C PRO A 127 -16.91 12.15 -8.68
N GLN A 128 -15.95 12.64 -9.46
CA GLN A 128 -15.40 11.92 -10.62
C GLN A 128 -14.53 10.73 -10.17
N ALA A 129 -13.66 10.93 -9.17
CA ALA A 129 -12.86 9.88 -8.59
C ALA A 129 -13.76 8.83 -7.94
N LEU A 130 -14.71 9.25 -7.10
CA LEU A 130 -15.68 8.37 -6.47
C LEU A 130 -16.47 7.54 -7.50
N LYS A 131 -16.89 8.15 -8.62
CA LYS A 131 -17.60 7.43 -9.67
C LYS A 131 -16.79 6.27 -10.22
N ARG A 132 -15.51 6.50 -10.57
CA ARG A 132 -14.60 5.44 -11.05
C ARG A 132 -14.43 4.32 -10.01
N CYS A 133 -14.23 4.69 -8.75
CA CYS A 133 -14.12 3.75 -7.64
C CYS A 133 -15.40 2.90 -7.52
N LEU A 134 -16.59 3.51 -7.46
CA LEU A 134 -17.87 2.81 -7.36
C LEU A 134 -18.09 1.84 -8.52
N GLU A 135 -17.83 2.26 -9.75
CA GLU A 135 -17.95 1.42 -10.94
C GLU A 135 -17.05 0.17 -10.87
N SER A 136 -15.88 0.27 -10.24
CA SER A 136 -15.00 -0.89 -10.03
C SER A 136 -15.51 -1.80 -8.91
N VAL A 137 -15.97 -1.24 -7.79
CA VAL A 137 -16.47 -2.00 -6.63
C VAL A 137 -17.75 -2.78 -6.98
N VAL A 138 -18.68 -2.19 -7.73
CA VAL A 138 -19.91 -2.90 -8.12
C VAL A 138 -19.67 -4.04 -9.12
N ARG A 139 -18.53 -4.02 -9.81
CA ARG A 139 -18.10 -5.12 -10.71
C ARG A 139 -17.36 -6.25 -9.98
N CYS A 140 -17.14 -6.18 -8.68
CA CYS A 140 -16.46 -7.24 -7.95
C CYS A 140 -17.24 -8.56 -8.01
N SER A 141 -16.49 -9.65 -8.14
CA SER A 141 -17.01 -11.03 -8.10
C SER A 141 -16.06 -11.86 -7.21
N PRO A 142 -16.50 -12.27 -6.02
CA PRO A 142 -17.81 -12.07 -5.41
C PRO A 142 -18.11 -10.63 -5.07
N GLN A 143 -19.40 -10.28 -5.05
CA GLN A 143 -19.85 -8.95 -4.66
C GLN A 143 -19.64 -8.70 -3.15
N ALA A 144 -19.50 -7.43 -2.78
CA ALA A 144 -19.58 -7.01 -1.39
C ALA A 144 -20.98 -7.30 -0.81
N GLY A 145 -21.04 -7.67 0.48
CA GLY A 145 -22.31 -7.83 1.18
C GLY A 145 -23.07 -6.51 1.35
N GLU A 146 -22.35 -5.41 1.41
CA GLU A 146 -22.85 -4.04 1.37
C GLU A 146 -21.73 -3.07 0.96
N VAL A 147 -22.10 -1.93 0.37
CA VAL A 147 -21.20 -0.82 0.06
C VAL A 147 -21.71 0.44 0.73
N ILE A 148 -20.82 1.12 1.44
CA ILE A 148 -21.12 2.33 2.23
C ILE A 148 -20.21 3.44 1.74
N VAL A 149 -20.79 4.52 1.22
CA VAL A 149 -20.08 5.75 0.89
C VAL A 149 -20.24 6.72 2.04
N VAL A 150 -19.13 7.15 2.60
CA VAL A 150 -19.10 8.18 3.65
C VAL A 150 -18.60 9.50 3.05
N ASP A 151 -19.51 10.45 2.97
CA ASP A 151 -19.26 11.81 2.48
C ASP A 151 -18.79 12.69 3.64
N ASN A 152 -17.50 12.99 3.68
CA ASN A 152 -16.84 13.63 4.81
C ASN A 152 -16.91 15.16 4.70
N ALA A 153 -17.56 15.80 5.65
CA ALA A 153 -17.75 17.24 5.72
C ALA A 153 -18.20 17.81 4.37
N PRO A 154 -19.33 17.30 3.83
CA PRO A 154 -19.80 17.67 2.48
C PRO A 154 -20.07 19.17 2.37
N ALA A 155 -19.40 19.84 1.42
CA ALA A 155 -19.66 21.25 1.11
C ALA A 155 -20.86 21.40 0.15
N THR A 156 -21.16 20.36 -0.63
CA THR A 156 -22.22 20.37 -1.66
C THR A 156 -23.01 19.07 -1.64
N GLY A 157 -24.12 19.01 -2.40
CA GLY A 157 -24.92 17.80 -2.56
C GLY A 157 -24.44 16.85 -3.68
N VAL A 158 -23.33 17.12 -4.34
CA VAL A 158 -22.89 16.38 -5.54
C VAL A 158 -22.60 14.91 -5.26
N THR A 159 -21.95 14.59 -4.14
CA THR A 159 -21.68 13.21 -3.72
C THR A 159 -22.99 12.45 -3.47
N ARG A 160 -23.93 13.05 -2.75
CA ARG A 160 -25.24 12.46 -2.50
C ARG A 160 -26.00 12.18 -3.80
N ALA A 161 -26.00 13.13 -4.73
CA ALA A 161 -26.66 12.98 -6.03
C ALA A 161 -26.02 11.86 -6.88
N LEU A 162 -24.68 11.71 -6.81
CA LEU A 162 -23.98 10.61 -7.46
C LEU A 162 -24.38 9.27 -6.86
N VAL A 163 -24.32 9.13 -5.52
CA VAL A 163 -24.62 7.86 -4.83
C VAL A 163 -26.07 7.45 -5.02
N ALA A 164 -27.00 8.39 -5.11
CA ALA A 164 -28.43 8.12 -5.37
C ALA A 164 -28.66 7.37 -6.70
N ARG A 165 -27.69 7.37 -7.62
CA ARG A 165 -27.77 6.60 -8.89
C ARG A 165 -27.45 5.10 -8.70
N TYR A 166 -27.04 4.69 -7.50
CA TYR A 166 -26.67 3.33 -7.11
C TYR A 166 -27.55 2.87 -5.93
N PRO A 167 -28.77 2.35 -6.17
CA PRO A 167 -29.74 2.05 -5.10
C PRO A 167 -29.25 1.06 -4.04
N ALA A 168 -28.29 0.20 -4.38
CA ALA A 168 -27.71 -0.78 -3.46
C ALA A 168 -26.60 -0.19 -2.56
N ILE A 169 -26.22 1.07 -2.75
CA ILE A 169 -25.15 1.72 -2.00
C ILE A 169 -25.72 2.61 -0.90
N THR A 170 -25.25 2.42 0.31
CA THR A 170 -25.63 3.25 1.46
C THR A 170 -24.83 4.53 1.48
N TYR A 171 -25.52 5.68 1.49
CA TYR A 171 -24.91 7.00 1.70
C TYR A 171 -24.92 7.37 3.19
N VAL A 172 -23.79 7.86 3.69
CA VAL A 172 -23.61 8.37 5.05
C VAL A 172 -22.94 9.74 4.96
N ALA A 173 -23.53 10.78 5.57
CA ALA A 173 -22.87 12.08 5.76
C ALA A 173 -22.14 12.09 7.11
N GLU A 174 -20.85 12.40 7.11
CA GLU A 174 -20.05 12.62 8.32
C GLU A 174 -19.67 14.11 8.40
N PRO A 175 -20.28 14.89 9.30
CA PRO A 175 -20.05 16.34 9.36
C PRO A 175 -18.68 16.72 9.92
N VAL A 176 -18.06 15.84 10.73
CA VAL A 176 -16.75 16.12 11.31
C VAL A 176 -15.64 15.89 10.26
N PRO A 177 -14.87 16.93 9.89
CA PRO A 177 -13.80 16.76 8.92
C PRO A 177 -12.72 15.80 9.42
N GLY A 178 -12.24 14.95 8.52
CA GLY A 178 -11.14 14.02 8.78
C GLY A 178 -11.44 12.59 8.33
N LEU A 179 -10.45 11.96 7.70
CA LEU A 179 -10.56 10.59 7.16
C LEU A 179 -10.88 9.57 8.26
N SER A 180 -10.26 9.71 9.43
CA SER A 180 -10.52 8.83 10.58
C SER A 180 -11.96 8.94 11.08
N ALA A 181 -12.55 10.16 11.11
CA ALA A 181 -13.95 10.37 11.46
C ALA A 181 -14.87 9.69 10.44
N ALA A 182 -14.59 9.87 9.15
CA ALA A 182 -15.34 9.24 8.08
C ALA A 182 -15.27 7.71 8.14
N ARG A 183 -14.05 7.12 8.28
CA ARG A 183 -13.91 5.67 8.43
C ARG A 183 -14.65 5.14 9.66
N ASN A 184 -14.61 5.87 10.77
CA ASN A 184 -15.35 5.51 11.99
C ASN A 184 -16.86 5.49 11.76
N SER A 185 -17.41 6.42 11.02
CA SER A 185 -18.82 6.44 10.65
C SER A 185 -19.19 5.28 9.73
N GLY A 186 -18.30 4.94 8.80
CA GLY A 186 -18.41 3.73 7.99
C GLY A 186 -18.42 2.45 8.85
N VAL A 187 -17.50 2.30 9.81
CA VAL A 187 -17.46 1.15 10.73
C VAL A 187 -18.74 1.00 11.53
N ARG A 188 -19.25 2.11 12.07
CA ARG A 188 -20.52 2.09 12.85
C ARG A 188 -21.74 1.68 12.01
N LYS A 189 -21.72 2.03 10.71
CA LYS A 189 -22.79 1.67 9.77
C LYS A 189 -22.68 0.24 9.26
N ALA A 190 -21.45 -0.30 9.18
CA ALA A 190 -21.16 -1.63 8.65
C ALA A 190 -21.79 -2.74 9.50
N THR A 191 -22.42 -3.70 8.82
CA THR A 191 -23.07 -4.89 9.43
C THR A 191 -22.28 -6.18 9.16
N GLY A 192 -21.33 -6.17 8.23
CA GLY A 192 -20.51 -7.34 7.90
C GLY A 192 -19.53 -7.73 8.99
N GLU A 193 -19.09 -8.97 8.97
CA GLU A 193 -18.04 -9.48 9.85
C GLU A 193 -16.68 -8.84 9.57
N ILE A 194 -16.47 -8.42 8.33
CA ILE A 194 -15.26 -7.80 7.82
C ILE A 194 -15.64 -6.43 7.26
N VAL A 195 -14.87 -5.41 7.62
CA VAL A 195 -14.99 -4.07 7.07
C VAL A 195 -13.76 -3.82 6.19
N ALA A 196 -13.99 -3.72 4.89
CA ALA A 196 -12.97 -3.38 3.90
C ALA A 196 -13.02 -1.89 3.60
N PHE A 197 -11.85 -1.29 3.43
CA PHE A 197 -11.69 0.13 3.11
C PHE A 197 -10.93 0.28 1.81
N THR A 198 -11.38 1.20 0.99
CA THR A 198 -10.64 1.73 -0.15
C THR A 198 -10.86 3.23 -0.27
N ASP A 199 -9.96 3.92 -0.96
CA ASP A 199 -10.04 5.36 -1.14
C ASP A 199 -10.84 5.69 -2.42
N ASP A 200 -11.32 6.93 -2.56
CA ASP A 200 -12.11 7.35 -3.71
C ASP A 200 -11.29 7.54 -5.01
N ASP A 201 -9.95 7.65 -4.88
CA ASP A 201 -8.99 7.74 -5.98
C ASP A 201 -8.35 6.38 -6.33
N VAL A 202 -9.15 5.31 -6.21
CA VAL A 202 -8.74 3.92 -6.47
C VAL A 202 -9.73 3.25 -7.42
N THR A 203 -9.24 2.30 -8.23
CA THR A 203 -10.07 1.26 -8.87
C THR A 203 -9.63 -0.11 -8.35
N VAL A 204 -10.59 -0.93 -7.94
CA VAL A 204 -10.32 -2.25 -7.37
C VAL A 204 -10.36 -3.35 -8.44
N HIS A 205 -9.51 -4.36 -8.29
CA HIS A 205 -9.56 -5.55 -9.15
C HIS A 205 -10.87 -6.34 -8.91
N PRO A 206 -11.47 -6.95 -9.94
CA PRO A 206 -12.75 -7.66 -9.80
C PRO A 206 -12.81 -8.71 -8.68
N GLN A 207 -11.70 -9.33 -8.33
CA GLN A 207 -11.62 -10.33 -7.26
C GLN A 207 -11.20 -9.76 -5.89
N TRP A 208 -11.06 -8.43 -5.77
CA TRP A 208 -10.53 -7.76 -4.57
C TRP A 208 -11.31 -8.12 -3.30
N VAL A 209 -12.63 -8.03 -3.32
CA VAL A 209 -13.51 -8.37 -2.18
C VAL A 209 -13.32 -9.83 -1.74
N GLY A 210 -13.23 -10.74 -2.71
CA GLY A 210 -13.05 -12.17 -2.44
C GLY A 210 -11.69 -12.47 -1.78
N TRP A 211 -10.61 -11.90 -2.29
CA TRP A 211 -9.27 -12.09 -1.73
C TRP A 211 -9.11 -11.50 -0.33
N LEU A 212 -9.71 -10.34 -0.07
CA LEU A 212 -9.76 -9.80 1.28
C LEU A 212 -10.55 -10.73 2.20
N GLY A 213 -11.75 -11.17 1.81
CA GLY A 213 -12.60 -12.05 2.62
C GLY A 213 -11.91 -13.38 2.96
N GLN A 214 -11.29 -14.03 1.97
CA GLN A 214 -10.57 -15.29 2.15
C GLN A 214 -9.41 -15.18 3.15
N SER A 215 -8.72 -14.05 3.16
CA SER A 215 -7.58 -13.85 4.07
C SER A 215 -7.95 -13.94 5.56
N PHE A 216 -9.23 -13.86 5.90
CA PHE A 216 -9.73 -14.01 7.26
C PHE A 216 -10.16 -15.45 7.61
N GLU A 217 -9.89 -16.44 6.77
CA GLU A 217 -10.07 -17.86 7.13
C GLU A 217 -9.20 -18.25 8.32
N ASN A 218 -8.00 -17.67 8.42
CA ASN A 218 -7.20 -17.76 9.63
C ASN A 218 -7.78 -16.85 10.72
N PRO A 219 -8.29 -17.41 11.85
CA PRO A 219 -8.92 -16.62 12.91
C PRO A 219 -7.96 -15.69 13.65
N SER A 220 -6.64 -15.91 13.60
CA SER A 220 -5.65 -15.01 14.20
C SER A 220 -5.47 -13.71 13.43
N VAL A 221 -5.85 -13.67 12.15
CA VAL A 221 -5.73 -12.49 11.29
C VAL A 221 -6.87 -11.52 11.62
N GLN A 222 -6.51 -10.32 12.05
CA GLN A 222 -7.46 -9.27 12.41
C GLN A 222 -7.48 -8.11 11.40
N ALA A 223 -6.41 -7.93 10.64
CA ALA A 223 -6.36 -6.99 9.53
C ALA A 223 -5.62 -7.58 8.34
N VAL A 224 -6.03 -7.18 7.15
CA VAL A 224 -5.41 -7.55 5.87
C VAL A 224 -5.20 -6.29 5.06
N THR A 225 -4.07 -6.21 4.36
CA THR A 225 -3.82 -5.20 3.34
C THR A 225 -3.56 -5.88 2.00
N GLY A 226 -3.76 -5.15 0.91
CA GLY A 226 -3.55 -5.65 -0.45
C GLY A 226 -2.45 -4.90 -1.19
N LEU A 227 -2.20 -5.34 -2.42
CA LEU A 227 -1.28 -4.73 -3.35
C LEU A 227 -1.89 -3.46 -3.94
N VAL A 228 -1.14 -2.37 -3.88
CA VAL A 228 -1.50 -1.10 -4.51
C VAL A 228 -0.51 -0.84 -5.65
N LEU A 229 -1.01 -0.76 -6.86
CA LEU A 229 -0.26 -0.46 -8.08
C LEU A 229 -0.64 0.92 -8.60
N PRO A 230 0.21 1.61 -9.38
CA PRO A 230 -0.18 2.83 -10.05
C PRO A 230 -1.25 2.55 -11.11
N ALA A 231 -2.29 3.39 -11.16
CA ALA A 231 -3.28 3.35 -12.24
C ALA A 231 -2.71 3.96 -13.53
N GLU A 232 -1.86 4.96 -13.37
CA GLU A 232 -1.20 5.70 -14.44
C GLU A 232 0.09 6.33 -13.94
N LEU A 233 1.02 6.64 -14.85
CA LEU A 233 2.30 7.32 -14.59
C LEU A 233 2.54 8.40 -15.65
N GLU A 234 1.56 9.29 -15.84
CA GLU A 234 1.48 10.30 -16.88
C GLU A 234 2.28 11.57 -16.56
N THR A 235 2.69 11.74 -15.30
CA THR A 235 3.41 12.93 -14.86
C THR A 235 4.70 12.58 -14.11
N PRO A 236 5.71 13.49 -14.14
CA PRO A 236 6.92 13.29 -13.34
C PRO A 236 6.68 13.09 -11.86
N ALA A 237 5.65 13.72 -11.28
CA ALA A 237 5.32 13.56 -9.87
C ALA A 237 4.84 12.14 -9.54
N GLN A 238 4.02 11.55 -10.40
CA GLN A 238 3.56 10.16 -10.26
C GLN A 238 4.73 9.18 -10.37
N VAL A 239 5.63 9.40 -11.35
CA VAL A 239 6.82 8.57 -11.53
C VAL A 239 7.77 8.69 -10.34
N VAL A 240 8.02 9.91 -9.82
CA VAL A 240 8.85 10.12 -8.62
C VAL A 240 8.26 9.39 -7.41
N PHE A 241 6.95 9.45 -7.22
CA PHE A 241 6.31 8.74 -6.11
C PHE A 241 6.52 7.22 -6.24
N GLU A 242 6.31 6.66 -7.41
CA GLU A 242 6.41 5.21 -7.61
C GLU A 242 7.87 4.71 -7.58
N GLN A 243 8.76 5.33 -8.35
CA GLN A 243 10.13 4.85 -8.55
C GLN A 243 11.11 5.30 -7.46
N VAL A 244 11.07 6.60 -7.10
CA VAL A 244 12.06 7.19 -6.19
C VAL A 244 11.66 7.01 -4.74
N GLN A 245 10.37 7.08 -4.45
CA GLN A 245 9.84 6.94 -3.09
C GLN A 245 9.36 5.51 -2.80
N GLY A 246 9.29 4.64 -3.83
CA GLY A 246 8.90 3.24 -3.72
C GLY A 246 7.40 3.02 -3.64
N GLY A 247 6.59 3.99 -4.07
CA GLY A 247 5.14 3.89 -4.11
C GLY A 247 4.53 3.47 -2.78
N PHE A 248 3.48 2.68 -2.83
CA PHE A 248 2.90 2.06 -1.62
C PHE A 248 3.62 0.77 -1.19
N GLY A 249 4.59 0.28 -1.98
CA GLY A 249 5.37 -0.90 -1.68
C GLY A 249 4.54 -2.18 -1.59
N GLY A 250 5.01 -3.15 -0.78
CA GLY A 250 4.33 -4.42 -0.55
C GLY A 250 4.86 -5.55 -1.42
N GLY A 251 4.94 -5.37 -2.73
CA GLY A 251 5.39 -6.40 -3.69
C GLY A 251 4.39 -7.56 -3.86
N HIS A 252 4.78 -8.60 -4.58
CA HIS A 252 3.89 -9.64 -5.11
C HIS A 252 3.91 -10.95 -4.31
N ARG A 253 4.30 -10.90 -3.02
CA ARG A 253 4.37 -12.08 -2.14
C ARG A 253 3.53 -11.87 -0.89
N HIS A 254 2.88 -12.92 -0.44
CA HIS A 254 2.19 -12.92 0.85
C HIS A 254 3.15 -12.61 2.01
N LYS A 255 2.67 -11.84 2.98
CA LYS A 255 3.41 -11.53 4.20
C LYS A 255 2.50 -11.63 5.42
N THR A 256 3.08 -12.00 6.53
CA THR A 256 2.40 -12.08 7.81
C THR A 256 3.18 -11.30 8.86
N PHE A 257 2.49 -10.46 9.60
CA PHE A 257 3.05 -9.62 10.65
C PHE A 257 2.34 -9.98 11.96
N GLY A 258 3.04 -10.63 12.84
CA GLY A 258 2.50 -11.11 14.12
C GLY A 258 3.37 -10.70 15.31
N PRO A 259 3.22 -11.38 16.46
CA PRO A 259 3.93 -11.06 17.71
C PRO A 259 5.45 -11.00 17.57
N ALA A 260 6.05 -11.90 16.78
CA ALA A 260 7.49 -11.91 16.55
C ALA A 260 7.99 -10.64 15.81
N PHE A 261 7.25 -10.20 14.77
CA PHE A 261 7.54 -8.95 14.06
C PHE A 261 7.43 -7.75 15.01
N PHE A 262 6.40 -7.72 15.85
CA PHE A 262 6.20 -6.66 16.83
C PHE A 262 7.33 -6.62 17.86
N ALA A 263 7.68 -7.77 18.43
CA ALA A 263 8.74 -7.90 19.44
C ALA A 263 10.09 -7.43 18.90
N ALA A 264 10.46 -7.82 17.67
CA ALA A 264 11.70 -7.43 17.01
C ALA A 264 11.80 -5.91 16.77
N GLY A 265 10.66 -5.25 16.53
CA GLY A 265 10.60 -3.79 16.29
C GLY A 265 10.43 -2.95 17.54
N LYS A 266 9.92 -3.49 18.65
CA LYS A 266 9.43 -2.76 19.82
C LYS A 266 10.44 -1.76 20.40
N ALA A 267 11.72 -2.14 20.49
CA ALA A 267 12.79 -1.28 21.05
C ALA A 267 13.22 -0.11 20.13
N LYS A 268 12.88 -0.17 18.83
CA LYS A 268 13.32 0.79 17.79
C LYS A 268 12.16 1.56 17.14
N GLY A 269 10.92 1.28 17.55
CA GLY A 269 9.69 1.70 16.88
C GLY A 269 9.31 0.72 15.77
N VAL A 270 8.19 0.00 15.97
CA VAL A 270 7.74 -1.05 15.06
C VAL A 270 7.43 -0.45 13.69
N PRO A 271 7.99 -0.99 12.58
CA PRO A 271 7.82 -0.43 11.26
C PRO A 271 6.47 -0.86 10.62
N VAL A 272 5.35 -0.47 11.24
CA VAL A 272 3.99 -0.88 10.85
C VAL A 272 3.56 -0.40 9.46
N TRP A 273 4.17 0.66 8.92
CA TRP A 273 3.95 1.09 7.53
C TRP A 273 4.36 0.04 6.48
N ARG A 274 5.12 -1.00 6.88
CA ARG A 274 5.48 -2.13 6.00
C ARG A 274 4.33 -3.13 5.80
N ILE A 275 3.24 -2.98 6.55
CA ILE A 275 2.06 -3.87 6.47
C ILE A 275 1.30 -3.59 5.18
N GLY A 276 1.22 -2.32 4.75
CA GLY A 276 0.55 -1.93 3.51
C GLY A 276 0.03 -0.51 3.54
N ALA A 277 -1.07 -0.27 2.84
CA ALA A 277 -1.73 1.03 2.73
C ALA A 277 -3.24 0.92 2.98
N GLY A 278 -3.82 1.98 3.57
CA GLY A 278 -5.25 2.08 3.82
C GLY A 278 -6.13 2.07 2.57
N ALA A 279 -5.52 2.32 1.39
CA ALA A 279 -6.18 2.25 0.08
C ALA A 279 -6.66 0.84 -0.30
N SER A 280 -6.04 -0.21 0.26
CA SER A 280 -6.48 -1.61 0.15
C SER A 280 -6.33 -2.28 1.51
N MET A 281 -7.34 -2.18 2.34
CA MET A 281 -7.32 -2.66 3.71
C MET A 281 -8.65 -3.28 4.10
N ALA A 282 -8.61 -4.34 4.92
CA ALA A 282 -9.78 -4.89 5.59
C ALA A 282 -9.46 -5.21 7.05
N VAL A 283 -10.46 -5.12 7.92
CA VAL A 283 -10.34 -5.34 9.36
C VAL A 283 -11.54 -6.16 9.84
N ARG A 284 -11.29 -7.13 10.70
CA ARG A 284 -12.38 -7.85 11.39
C ARG A 284 -13.18 -6.86 12.23
N ARG A 285 -14.50 -6.78 12.04
CA ARG A 285 -15.33 -5.76 12.73
C ARG A 285 -15.19 -5.85 14.24
N SER A 286 -15.15 -7.07 14.80
CA SER A 286 -14.93 -7.29 16.24
C SER A 286 -13.58 -6.79 16.77
N ALA A 287 -12.59 -6.60 15.91
CA ALA A 287 -11.31 -6.04 16.32
C ALA A 287 -11.44 -4.58 16.79
N PHE A 288 -12.37 -3.82 16.20
CA PHE A 288 -12.65 -2.45 16.67
C PHE A 288 -13.23 -2.41 18.08
N ASP A 289 -13.98 -3.43 18.50
CA ASP A 289 -14.50 -3.50 19.87
C ASP A 289 -13.36 -3.67 20.88
N ALA A 290 -12.31 -4.38 20.48
CA ALA A 290 -11.17 -4.68 21.35
C ALA A 290 -10.11 -3.57 21.37
N VAL A 291 -9.71 -3.02 20.21
CA VAL A 291 -8.65 -2.00 20.16
C VAL A 291 -9.19 -0.58 20.01
N GLY A 292 -10.47 -0.40 19.75
CA GLY A 292 -11.12 0.89 19.46
C GLY A 292 -11.03 1.29 18.00
N LEU A 293 -11.82 2.29 17.64
CA LEU A 293 -11.92 2.86 16.29
C LEU A 293 -10.64 3.61 15.87
N PHE A 294 -10.60 4.15 14.66
CA PHE A 294 -9.49 4.99 14.20
C PHE A 294 -9.34 6.23 15.09
N ASP A 295 -8.10 6.62 15.38
CA ASP A 295 -7.80 7.83 16.15
C ASP A 295 -8.08 9.07 15.28
N VAL A 296 -9.10 9.85 15.65
CA VAL A 296 -9.52 11.04 14.89
C VAL A 296 -8.49 12.17 14.84
N ARG A 297 -7.45 12.09 15.65
CA ARG A 297 -6.33 13.04 15.62
C ARG A 297 -5.35 12.73 14.48
N LEU A 298 -5.46 11.54 13.85
CA LEU A 298 -4.65 11.05 12.74
C LEU A 298 -5.45 11.03 11.44
N GLY A 299 -4.73 10.88 10.31
CA GLY A 299 -5.32 10.80 8.99
C GLY A 299 -5.43 12.14 8.28
N ALA A 300 -5.84 12.09 7.01
CA ALA A 300 -6.09 13.26 6.18
C ALA A 300 -7.17 14.16 6.82
N GLY A 301 -6.94 15.46 6.82
CA GLY A 301 -7.81 16.43 7.51
C GLY A 301 -7.47 16.64 9.00
N ALA A 302 -6.55 15.86 9.57
CA ALA A 302 -6.00 16.01 10.91
C ALA A 302 -4.45 16.03 10.86
N ALA A 303 -3.76 15.03 11.47
CA ALA A 303 -2.30 14.98 11.42
C ALA A 303 -1.71 14.67 10.03
N GLY A 304 -2.50 14.24 9.07
CA GLY A 304 -2.08 14.05 7.68
C GLY A 304 -2.18 12.62 7.17
N CYS A 305 -1.73 11.63 7.93
CA CYS A 305 -1.83 10.20 7.61
C CYS A 305 -1.63 9.31 8.84
N SER A 306 -1.37 8.02 8.61
CA SER A 306 -0.95 7.01 9.58
C SER A 306 -2.02 6.57 10.58
N GLU A 307 -3.28 6.83 10.31
CA GLU A 307 -4.43 6.32 11.06
C GLU A 307 -4.57 4.80 10.90
N ASP A 308 -4.24 4.29 9.72
CA ASP A 308 -4.17 2.87 9.38
C ASP A 308 -3.01 2.18 10.11
N SER A 309 -1.82 2.74 10.00
CA SER A 309 -0.59 2.26 10.64
C SER A 309 -0.72 2.25 12.18
N GLU A 310 -1.42 3.23 12.75
CA GLU A 310 -1.71 3.30 14.18
C GLU A 310 -2.68 2.19 14.61
N LEU A 311 -3.70 1.91 13.80
CA LEU A 311 -4.62 0.80 14.05
C LEU A 311 -3.89 -0.55 13.99
N TRP A 312 -3.06 -0.79 12.97
CA TRP A 312 -2.26 -2.02 12.89
C TRP A 312 -1.28 -2.16 14.05
N TYR A 313 -0.68 -1.05 14.51
CA TYR A 313 0.16 -1.06 15.70
C TYR A 313 -0.60 -1.57 16.92
N ARG A 314 -1.84 -1.10 17.13
CA ARG A 314 -2.69 -1.55 18.24
C ARG A 314 -3.00 -3.05 18.14
N LEU A 315 -3.37 -3.52 16.95
CA LEU A 315 -3.65 -4.94 16.72
C LEU A 315 -2.43 -5.81 17.07
N LEU A 316 -1.25 -5.43 16.60
CA LEU A 316 -0.01 -6.14 16.89
C LEU A 316 0.40 -6.05 18.38
N ALA A 317 0.17 -4.91 19.02
CA ALA A 317 0.47 -4.72 20.44
C ALA A 317 -0.39 -5.58 21.36
N GLU A 318 -1.62 -5.92 20.93
CA GLU A 318 -2.52 -6.85 21.61
C GLU A 318 -2.22 -8.34 21.25
N GLY A 319 -1.17 -8.60 20.46
CA GLY A 319 -0.73 -9.95 20.10
C GLY A 319 -1.42 -10.56 18.89
N TRP A 320 -2.18 -9.79 18.12
CA TRP A 320 -2.86 -10.25 16.93
C TRP A 320 -1.98 -10.17 15.68
N THR A 321 -2.48 -10.70 14.58
CA THR A 321 -1.79 -10.80 13.31
C THR A 321 -2.42 -9.87 12.27
N CYS A 322 -1.58 -9.16 11.53
CA CYS A 322 -1.92 -8.51 10.28
C CYS A 322 -1.32 -9.31 9.11
N ALA A 323 -2.04 -9.43 8.00
CA ALA A 323 -1.57 -10.10 6.80
C ALA A 323 -1.51 -9.11 5.62
N TYR A 324 -0.66 -9.43 4.65
CA TYR A 324 -0.62 -8.77 3.36
C TYR A 324 -0.90 -9.83 2.28
N ASN A 325 -1.95 -9.59 1.49
CA ASN A 325 -2.36 -10.45 0.39
C ASN A 325 -2.17 -9.74 -0.96
N PRO A 326 -1.16 -10.11 -1.76
CA PRO A 326 -0.89 -9.46 -3.04
C PRO A 326 -1.96 -9.71 -4.11
N ALA A 327 -2.87 -10.65 -3.92
CA ALA A 327 -3.98 -10.87 -4.83
C ALA A 327 -5.14 -9.87 -4.64
N ALA A 328 -5.21 -9.20 -3.48
CA ALA A 328 -6.17 -8.13 -3.24
C ALA A 328 -5.66 -6.81 -3.85
N VAL A 329 -5.73 -6.71 -5.18
CA VAL A 329 -5.11 -5.63 -5.95
C VAL A 329 -6.04 -4.43 -6.08
N VAL A 330 -5.46 -3.24 -5.95
CA VAL A 330 -6.09 -1.97 -6.33
C VAL A 330 -5.14 -1.15 -7.20
N LEU A 331 -5.70 -0.32 -8.08
CA LEU A 331 -4.98 0.64 -8.91
C LEU A 331 -5.26 2.03 -8.37
N HIS A 332 -4.22 2.75 -7.96
CA HIS A 332 -4.33 4.04 -7.32
C HIS A 332 -3.88 5.17 -8.26
N TYR A 333 -4.68 6.22 -8.36
CA TYR A 333 -4.38 7.45 -9.10
C TYR A 333 -3.50 8.34 -8.22
N HIS A 334 -2.21 8.38 -8.50
CA HIS A 334 -1.24 9.19 -7.74
C HIS A 334 -1.44 10.69 -8.00
N ARG A 335 -0.85 11.51 -7.13
CA ARG A 335 -0.86 12.97 -7.27
C ARG A 335 -0.13 13.39 -8.54
N GLU A 336 -0.77 14.24 -9.34
CA GLU A 336 -0.28 14.62 -10.67
C GLU A 336 0.79 15.73 -10.61
N THR A 337 0.72 16.60 -9.62
CA THR A 337 1.61 17.75 -9.53
C THR A 337 2.67 17.59 -8.45
N THR A 338 3.85 18.17 -8.70
CA THR A 338 4.95 18.23 -7.72
C THR A 338 4.51 18.87 -6.39
N ALA A 339 3.69 19.92 -6.46
CA ALA A 339 3.21 20.61 -5.27
C ALA A 339 2.28 19.72 -4.43
N GLU A 340 1.46 18.88 -5.05
CA GLU A 340 0.64 17.90 -4.35
C GLU A 340 1.48 16.79 -3.74
N LEU A 341 2.47 16.28 -4.48
CA LEU A 341 3.41 15.28 -3.99
C LEU A 341 4.17 15.79 -2.75
N GLN A 342 4.67 17.03 -2.81
CA GLN A 342 5.35 17.65 -1.66
C GLN A 342 4.43 17.79 -0.44
N ARG A 343 3.17 18.22 -0.64
CA ARG A 343 2.16 18.27 0.44
C ARG A 343 1.87 16.89 1.01
N GLN A 344 1.80 15.88 0.17
CA GLN A 344 1.60 14.49 0.59
C GLN A 344 2.77 13.98 1.43
N GLN A 345 4.02 14.22 1.01
CA GLN A 345 5.21 13.82 1.75
C GLN A 345 5.32 14.54 3.11
N MET A 346 5.02 15.82 3.14
CA MET A 346 4.93 16.58 4.40
C MET A 346 3.89 15.96 5.34
N ALA A 347 2.69 15.64 4.82
CA ALA A 347 1.62 15.02 5.58
C ALA A 347 2.00 13.61 6.08
N TYR A 348 2.74 12.83 5.28
CA TYR A 348 3.22 11.50 5.68
C TYR A 348 4.17 11.57 6.87
N VAL A 349 5.15 12.48 6.84
CA VAL A 349 6.11 12.61 7.94
C VAL A 349 5.43 13.15 9.21
N ARG A 350 4.58 14.17 9.06
CA ARG A 350 3.80 14.73 10.17
C ARG A 350 2.91 13.68 10.82
N GLY A 351 2.15 12.94 10.04
CA GLY A 351 1.27 11.88 10.51
C GLY A 351 2.02 10.71 11.14
N HIS A 352 3.19 10.33 10.58
CA HIS A 352 4.03 9.29 11.16
C HIS A 352 4.52 9.68 12.56
N LEU A 353 5.00 10.92 12.77
CA LEU A 353 5.36 11.40 14.09
C LEU A 353 4.16 11.39 15.05
N ALA A 354 3.03 11.91 14.60
CA ALA A 354 1.80 11.92 15.39
C ALA A 354 1.40 10.52 15.84
N ALA A 355 1.47 9.53 14.94
CA ALA A 355 1.19 8.13 15.27
C ALA A 355 2.17 7.57 16.31
N LEU A 356 3.47 7.88 16.21
CA LEU A 356 4.47 7.46 17.21
C LEU A 356 4.16 8.00 18.60
N PHE A 357 3.74 9.26 18.71
CA PHE A 357 3.33 9.85 19.99
C PHE A 357 2.03 9.26 20.52
N ALA A 358 1.02 9.03 19.66
CA ALA A 358 -0.22 8.37 20.04
C ALA A 358 0.02 6.95 20.56
N GLN A 359 0.83 6.16 19.86
CA GLN A 359 1.24 4.81 20.26
C GLN A 359 2.00 4.81 21.60
N PHE A 360 2.92 5.76 21.79
CA PHE A 360 3.62 5.90 23.07
C PHE A 360 2.66 6.30 24.19
N SER A 361 1.77 7.25 23.96
CA SER A 361 0.78 7.66 24.96
C SER A 361 -0.05 6.48 25.44
N ARG A 362 -0.46 5.58 24.52
CA ARG A 362 -1.30 4.44 24.82
C ARG A 362 -0.54 3.27 25.48
N TYR A 363 0.62 2.90 24.94
CA TYR A 363 1.33 1.66 25.30
C TYR A 363 2.61 1.86 26.09
N ARG A 364 3.12 3.08 26.20
CA ARG A 364 4.40 3.41 26.84
C ARG A 364 5.60 2.64 26.26
N HIS A 365 5.55 2.31 24.94
CA HIS A 365 6.66 1.66 24.25
C HIS A 365 7.70 2.70 23.85
N TRP A 366 8.83 2.79 24.58
CA TRP A 366 9.89 3.78 24.42
C TRP A 366 10.55 3.77 23.03
N GLY A 367 10.49 2.66 22.30
CA GLY A 367 10.98 2.60 20.93
C GLY A 367 10.33 3.63 20.00
N ASN A 368 9.08 4.00 20.24
CA ASN A 368 8.37 5.02 19.46
C ASN A 368 8.98 6.42 19.68
N LEU A 369 9.27 6.80 20.93
CA LEU A 369 9.97 8.07 21.21
C LEU A 369 11.41 8.05 20.68
N ARG A 370 12.13 6.94 20.84
CA ARG A 370 13.47 6.77 20.26
C ARG A 370 13.45 6.96 18.74
N ARG A 371 12.42 6.41 18.06
CA ARG A 371 12.26 6.61 16.63
C ARG A 371 11.98 8.07 16.29
N ALA A 372 11.02 8.68 16.99
CA ALA A 372 10.61 10.06 16.76
C ALA A 372 11.77 11.05 17.00
N LEU A 373 12.48 10.92 18.13
CA LEU A 373 13.41 11.93 18.61
C LEU A 373 14.89 11.65 18.29
N LEU A 374 15.25 10.42 17.91
CA LEU A 374 16.63 10.07 17.59
C LEU A 374 16.81 9.52 16.18
N ALA A 375 15.97 8.56 15.76
CA ALA A 375 16.18 7.89 14.48
C ALA A 375 15.81 8.77 13.28
N LEU A 376 14.65 9.44 13.32
CA LEU A 376 14.22 10.35 12.26
C LEU A 376 15.14 11.59 12.12
N PRO A 377 15.53 12.31 13.19
CA PRO A 377 16.53 13.39 13.04
C PRO A 377 17.83 12.93 12.41
N ARG A 378 18.37 11.79 12.85
CA ARG A 378 19.60 11.22 12.24
C ARG A 378 19.41 10.88 10.76
N TYR A 379 18.27 10.40 10.37
CA TYR A 379 17.94 10.13 8.97
C TYR A 379 17.99 11.41 8.13
N TYR A 380 17.36 12.49 8.60
CA TYR A 380 17.37 13.79 7.89
C TYR A 380 18.75 14.44 7.89
N LEU A 381 19.49 14.38 9.00
CA LEU A 381 20.87 14.90 9.06
C LEU A 381 21.80 14.20 8.07
N ARG A 382 21.63 12.88 7.87
CA ARG A 382 22.44 12.13 6.88
C ARG A 382 22.10 12.47 5.44
N ARG A 383 20.88 12.89 5.15
CA ARG A 383 20.45 13.32 3.81
C ARG A 383 20.82 14.77 3.50
N ALA A 384 21.00 15.60 4.51
CA ALA A 384 21.25 17.03 4.35
C ALA A 384 22.45 17.38 3.45
N PRO A 385 23.63 16.73 3.53
CA PRO A 385 24.76 17.06 2.65
C PRO A 385 24.44 16.84 1.17
N ALA A 386 23.77 15.74 0.82
CA ALA A 386 23.38 15.44 -0.56
C ALA A 386 22.38 16.48 -1.09
N GLU A 387 21.43 16.92 -0.26
CA GLU A 387 20.44 17.94 -0.63
C GLU A 387 21.07 19.34 -0.76
N LEU A 388 22.04 19.67 0.10
CA LEU A 388 22.79 20.93 -0.01
C LEU A 388 23.63 20.99 -1.30
N LEU A 389 24.31 19.90 -1.66
CA LEU A 389 25.04 19.78 -2.91
C LEU A 389 24.09 19.94 -4.11
N ARG A 390 22.93 19.29 -4.06
CA ARG A 390 21.90 19.42 -5.08
C ARG A 390 21.43 20.88 -5.24
N LEU A 391 21.12 21.57 -4.14
CA LEU A 391 20.70 22.96 -4.16
C LEU A 391 21.82 23.90 -4.67
N ALA A 392 23.09 23.60 -4.38
CA ALA A 392 24.23 24.34 -4.90
C ALA A 392 24.34 24.20 -6.43
N HIS A 393 24.20 22.98 -6.96
CA HIS A 393 24.18 22.73 -8.42
C HIS A 393 23.02 23.46 -9.11
N LEU A 394 21.82 23.46 -8.49
CA LEU A 394 20.67 24.20 -9.00
C LEU A 394 20.93 25.71 -9.11
N ARG A 395 21.58 26.29 -8.08
CA ARG A 395 21.94 27.73 -8.08
C ARG A 395 23.01 28.06 -9.13
N GLN A 396 23.96 27.16 -9.37
CA GLN A 396 24.97 27.34 -10.41
C GLN A 396 24.39 27.26 -11.82
N ALA A 397 23.50 26.26 -12.09
CA ALA A 397 22.82 26.12 -13.36
C ALA A 397 21.93 27.34 -13.72
N GLY A 398 21.25 27.91 -12.71
CA GLY A 398 20.44 29.12 -12.90
C GLY A 398 21.25 30.43 -13.10
N ARG A 399 22.56 30.43 -12.76
CA ARG A 399 23.45 31.59 -12.93
C ARG A 399 24.26 31.56 -14.20
N SER A 400 24.47 30.39 -14.79
CA SER A 400 25.25 30.21 -16.02
C SER A 400 24.34 30.15 -17.25
N GLY A 401 23.63 31.23 -17.54
CA GLY A 401 22.89 31.44 -18.80
C GLY A 401 23.78 31.56 -20.03
N GLY A 402 24.90 30.83 -20.07
CA GLY A 402 25.88 30.87 -21.16
C GLY A 402 26.60 29.56 -21.36
N TRP A 403 26.43 28.97 -22.53
CA TRP A 403 27.31 28.01 -23.18
C TRP A 403 28.15 27.06 -22.32
N PHE A 404 27.58 25.94 -21.89
CA PHE A 404 28.36 24.78 -21.47
C PHE A 404 28.06 23.56 -22.36
N SER A 405 29.12 22.75 -22.56
CA SER A 405 29.09 21.52 -23.36
C SER A 405 27.93 20.59 -22.95
N ASN A 406 27.25 20.01 -23.93
CA ASN A 406 26.02 19.24 -23.86
C ASN A 406 25.93 18.23 -22.69
N GLU A 407 27.02 17.57 -22.29
CA GLU A 407 26.99 16.54 -21.26
C GLU A 407 26.78 17.07 -19.80
N ARG A 408 27.34 18.26 -19.49
CA ARG A 408 27.16 18.88 -18.17
C ARG A 408 25.81 19.59 -18.04
N ALA A 409 25.26 20.10 -19.13
CA ALA A 409 23.91 20.67 -19.15
C ALA A 409 22.85 19.56 -18.97
N VAL A 410 23.00 18.42 -19.62
CA VAL A 410 22.11 17.26 -19.47
C VAL A 410 22.16 16.69 -18.04
N ALA A 411 23.34 16.61 -17.41
CA ALA A 411 23.48 16.18 -16.02
C ALA A 411 22.88 17.20 -15.02
N ALA A 412 23.00 18.50 -15.29
CA ALA A 412 22.39 19.55 -14.50
C ALA A 412 20.87 19.60 -14.66
N GLU A 413 20.34 19.40 -15.88
CA GLU A 413 18.91 19.26 -16.12
C GLU A 413 18.33 18.02 -15.48
N ALA A 414 19.02 16.88 -15.49
CA ALA A 414 18.59 15.66 -14.81
C ALA A 414 18.51 15.85 -13.27
N CYS A 415 19.43 16.60 -12.67
CA CYS A 415 19.36 17.00 -11.25
C CYS A 415 18.23 18.01 -10.96
N LEU A 416 17.83 18.80 -11.95
CA LEU A 416 16.78 19.82 -11.86
C LEU A 416 15.37 19.26 -11.81
N VAL A 417 15.15 18.08 -12.39
CA VAL A 417 13.80 17.57 -12.70
C VAL A 417 13.21 16.64 -11.64
N VAL A 418 14.02 16.04 -10.75
CA VAL A 418 13.45 15.31 -9.62
C VAL A 418 13.08 16.30 -8.51
N PRO A 419 11.80 16.57 -8.28
CA PRO A 419 11.41 17.49 -7.22
C PRO A 419 11.86 16.94 -5.87
N SER A 420 12.71 17.71 -5.14
CA SER A 420 13.10 17.33 -3.80
C SER A 420 11.90 17.40 -2.87
N THR A 421 11.60 16.30 -2.20
CA THR A 421 10.62 16.25 -1.12
C THR A 421 11.26 16.53 0.26
N TYR A 422 12.60 16.64 0.31
CA TYR A 422 13.34 16.75 1.57
C TYR A 422 12.88 17.90 2.45
N LEU A 423 12.73 19.10 1.89
CA LEU A 423 12.29 20.27 2.67
C LEU A 423 10.83 20.11 3.12
N ALA A 424 9.98 19.53 2.30
CA ALA A 424 8.60 19.23 2.67
C ALA A 424 8.54 18.17 3.79
N GLU A 425 9.34 17.12 3.70
CA GLU A 425 9.48 16.11 4.75
C GLU A 425 10.00 16.72 6.05
N LEU A 426 11.05 17.56 6.00
CA LEU A 426 11.62 18.23 7.16
C LEU A 426 10.61 19.16 7.82
N ARG A 427 9.84 19.92 7.02
CA ARG A 427 8.74 20.72 7.51
C ARG A 427 7.68 19.86 8.20
N GLY A 428 7.29 18.75 7.59
CA GLY A 428 6.37 17.78 8.18
C GLY A 428 6.88 17.21 9.50
N TYR A 429 8.20 16.99 9.62
CA TYR A 429 8.83 16.58 10.89
C TYR A 429 8.65 17.65 11.96
N VAL A 430 8.97 18.92 11.67
CA VAL A 430 8.83 20.04 12.63
C VAL A 430 7.36 20.21 13.05
N GLU A 431 6.44 20.24 12.08
CA GLU A 431 5.00 20.33 12.36
C GLU A 431 4.49 19.12 13.18
N GLY A 432 5.01 17.93 12.94
CA GLY A 432 4.67 16.74 13.72
C GLY A 432 5.11 16.82 15.18
N LEU A 433 6.25 17.47 15.47
CA LEU A 433 6.70 17.71 16.85
C LEU A 433 5.74 18.64 17.61
N THR A 434 5.14 19.63 16.95
CA THR A 434 4.19 20.53 17.60
C THR A 434 2.88 19.84 18.04
N LEU A 435 2.56 18.68 17.45
CA LEU A 435 1.41 17.87 17.84
C LEU A 435 1.67 17.02 19.10
N ALA A 436 2.94 16.84 19.51
CA ALA A 436 3.30 15.97 20.62
C ALA A 436 2.55 16.29 21.94
N PRO A 437 2.40 17.55 22.40
CA PRO A 437 1.67 17.82 23.64
C PRO A 437 0.23 17.31 23.62
N HIS A 438 -0.51 17.54 22.54
CA HIS A 438 -1.90 17.09 22.39
C HIS A 438 -2.03 15.56 22.35
N LEU A 439 -1.07 14.89 21.73
CA LEU A 439 -1.06 13.43 21.58
C LEU A 439 -0.61 12.71 22.86
N LEU A 440 0.29 13.34 23.63
CA LEU A 440 0.80 12.80 24.88
C LEU A 440 -0.12 13.07 26.08
N ALA A 441 -0.83 14.21 26.09
CA ALA A 441 -1.76 14.59 27.14
C ALA A 441 -3.11 13.83 27.07
N GLY A 442 -3.48 13.27 25.92
CA GLY A 442 -4.72 12.53 25.75
C GLY A 442 -4.78 11.30 26.65
N SER A 443 -5.57 11.37 27.72
CA SER A 443 -5.87 10.20 28.55
C SER A 443 -6.77 9.24 27.75
N TYR A 444 -6.18 8.18 27.20
CA TYR A 444 -6.98 7.03 26.78
C TYR A 444 -7.65 6.45 28.02
N SER A 445 -8.99 6.50 28.07
CA SER A 445 -9.77 5.83 29.10
C SER A 445 -9.37 4.34 29.09
N ARG A 446 -8.74 3.89 30.17
CA ARG A 446 -8.31 2.48 30.39
C ARG A 446 -9.49 1.53 30.61
N SER A 447 -10.74 2.00 30.45
CA SER A 447 -11.94 1.22 30.78
C SER A 447 -12.19 0.04 29.82
N ALA A 448 -11.78 0.10 28.56
CA ALA A 448 -11.97 -1.00 27.62
C ALA A 448 -10.94 -2.15 27.78
N GLY A 449 -9.75 -1.88 28.32
CA GLY A 449 -8.67 -2.87 28.38
C GLY A 449 -8.68 -3.82 29.61
N ARG A 450 -9.52 -3.57 30.63
CA ARG A 450 -9.52 -4.40 31.84
C ARG A 450 -10.46 -5.62 31.81
N GLN A 451 -11.46 -5.65 30.93
CA GLN A 451 -12.36 -6.81 30.84
C GLN A 451 -11.74 -8.00 30.09
N ILE A 452 -10.75 -7.78 29.24
CA ILE A 452 -10.15 -8.83 28.38
C ILE A 452 -9.09 -9.67 29.13
N LYS A 453 -8.55 -9.21 30.27
CA LYS A 453 -7.58 -10.02 31.06
C LYS A 453 -8.16 -11.27 31.71
N ARG A 454 -9.47 -11.53 31.65
CA ARG A 454 -10.11 -12.70 32.29
C ARG A 454 -10.52 -13.82 31.34
N SER A 455 -10.48 -13.65 30.03
CA SER A 455 -10.66 -14.76 29.10
C SER A 455 -9.31 -15.11 28.42
N ARG A 456 -8.44 -15.78 29.17
CA ARG A 456 -7.33 -16.53 28.61
C ARG A 456 -7.93 -17.70 27.83
N HIS A 457 -8.05 -17.57 26.52
CA HIS A 457 -8.15 -18.74 25.66
C HIS A 457 -6.82 -19.50 25.76
N PRO A 458 -6.86 -20.82 26.03
CA PRO A 458 -5.65 -21.63 26.05
C PRO A 458 -5.04 -21.61 24.63
N HIS A 459 -3.73 -21.37 24.53
CA HIS A 459 -2.97 -21.63 23.33
C HIS A 459 -3.26 -23.06 22.86
N PRO A 460 -3.58 -23.32 21.60
CA PRO A 460 -3.51 -24.68 21.09
C PRO A 460 -2.03 -25.07 21.12
N THR A 461 -1.71 -26.01 22.03
CA THR A 461 -0.44 -26.70 22.06
C THR A 461 -0.23 -27.38 20.73
N ALA A 462 0.94 -27.22 20.12
CA ALA A 462 1.37 -27.92 18.92
C ALA A 462 1.17 -29.42 19.14
N GLY A 463 0.24 -30.01 18.39
CA GLY A 463 -0.03 -31.44 18.43
C GLY A 463 1.23 -32.17 17.94
N ALA A 464 1.81 -32.97 18.84
CA ALA A 464 2.84 -33.91 18.49
C ALA A 464 2.28 -34.92 17.48
N LEU A 465 3.03 -35.14 16.40
CA LEU A 465 2.80 -36.22 15.46
C LEU A 465 2.86 -37.57 16.20
N PRO A 466 1.96 -38.50 15.98
CA PRO A 466 2.04 -39.84 16.58
C PRO A 466 3.25 -40.59 15.98
N ALA A 467 4.13 -41.04 16.84
CA ALA A 467 5.22 -41.94 16.51
C ALA A 467 4.63 -43.26 15.97
N GLY A 468 5.10 -43.67 14.80
CA GLY A 468 4.79 -44.97 14.21
C GLY A 468 5.33 -46.10 15.12
N GLY A 469 4.41 -46.87 15.71
CA GLY A 469 4.72 -48.11 16.36
C GLY A 469 4.80 -49.22 15.33
N GLY A 470 5.99 -49.71 15.09
CA GLY A 470 6.19 -51.02 14.49
C GLY A 470 5.90 -52.09 15.50
N GLY A 471 5.24 -53.14 15.09
CA GLY A 471 4.99 -54.35 15.87
C GLY A 471 4.72 -55.46 14.86
N GLY A 472 5.67 -56.39 14.81
CA GLY A 472 5.66 -57.52 13.91
C GLY A 472 4.99 -58.74 14.51
N SER A 473 4.94 -59.75 13.70
CA SER A 473 4.74 -61.18 13.93
C SER A 473 3.44 -61.62 14.63
N ASP A 474 2.55 -62.24 13.91
CA ASP A 474 2.56 -63.71 13.59
C ASP A 474 1.59 -63.97 12.41
#